data_b9c50dca5a1fd5fba66f710b7f049a90
#
_entry.id   b9c50dca5a1fd5fba66f710b7f049a90
#
_cell.length_a   1.000
_cell.length_b   1.000
_cell.length_c   1.000
_cell.angle_alpha   90.00
_cell.angle_beta   90.00
_cell.angle_gamma   90.00
#
_symmetry.space_group_name_H-M   'P 1'
#
loop_
_entity.id
_entity.type
_entity.pdbx_description
1 polymer ?
#
loop_
_entity_poly.entity_id
_entity_poly.type
_entity_poly.pdbx_seq_one_letter_code
_entity_poly.pdbx_strand_id
1 'polypeptide(L)' 'MRPLVGKVLPVICTDHDEDGTWIGRSCYDSPDIDGLVFFEGRGGEGQIVNVRITAVSDDGNLIGKEE' A
#
# COMPACT_ATOMS: atom_id res chain seq x y z
N MET A 1 4.11 18.50 -7.40
CA MET A 1 4.06 17.05 -7.16
C MET A 1 3.96 16.79 -5.66
N ARG A 2 2.98 16.05 -5.26
CA ARG A 2 2.76 15.81 -3.83
C ARG A 2 3.30 14.44 -3.44
N PRO A 3 4.23 14.38 -2.51
CA PRO A 3 4.70 13.10 -2.01
C PRO A 3 3.59 12.41 -1.22
N LEU A 4 3.41 11.13 -1.48
CA LEU A 4 2.44 10.34 -0.73
C LEU A 4 3.02 9.84 0.59
N VAL A 5 4.30 10.02 0.78
CA VAL A 5 4.99 9.59 1.99
C VAL A 5 4.41 10.33 3.20
N GLY A 6 4.09 9.58 4.23
CA GLY A 6 3.49 10.13 5.44
C GLY A 6 1.97 10.12 5.44
N LYS A 7 1.36 9.78 4.34
CA LYS A 7 -0.11 9.72 4.26
C LYS A 7 -0.62 8.32 4.53
N VAL A 8 -1.80 8.25 5.11
CA VAL A 8 -2.48 6.98 5.36
C VAL A 8 -3.54 6.80 4.28
N LEU A 9 -3.46 5.68 3.58
CA LEU A 9 -4.37 5.39 2.48
C LEU A 9 -5.10 4.07 2.75
N PRO A 10 -6.37 3.96 2.32
CA PRO A 10 -7.05 2.68 2.36
C PRO A 10 -6.52 1.78 1.25
N VAL A 11 -6.13 0.58 1.60
CA VAL A 11 -5.54 -0.38 0.69
C VAL A 11 -6.28 -1.70 0.80
N ILE A 12 -6.68 -2.26 -0.33
CA ILE A 12 -7.29 -3.59 -0.35
C ILE A 12 -6.18 -4.62 -0.52
N CYS A 13 -6.16 -5.60 0.38
CA CYS A 13 -5.17 -6.66 0.35
C CYS A 13 -5.53 -7.68 -0.72
N THR A 14 -4.64 -7.89 -1.67
CA THR A 14 -4.89 -8.83 -2.77
C THR A 14 -4.01 -10.07 -2.68
N ASP A 15 -2.85 -9.95 -2.06
CA ASP A 15 -1.91 -11.07 -1.98
C ASP A 15 -0.96 -10.83 -0.81
N HIS A 16 -0.15 -11.82 -0.50
CA HIS A 16 0.90 -11.66 0.51
C HIS A 16 2.11 -12.50 0.12
N ASP A 17 3.26 -12.03 0.56
CA ASP A 17 4.53 -12.70 0.31
C ASP A 17 4.87 -13.63 1.47
N GLU A 18 5.81 -14.52 1.23
CA GLU A 18 6.27 -15.46 2.27
C GLU A 18 6.94 -14.75 3.44
N ASP A 19 7.47 -13.57 3.19
CA ASP A 19 8.12 -12.77 4.22
C ASP A 19 7.15 -12.05 5.15
N GLY A 20 5.87 -12.18 4.90
CA GLY A 20 4.87 -11.48 5.70
C GLY A 20 4.52 -10.11 5.17
N THR A 21 5.03 -9.75 4.01
CA THR A 21 4.70 -8.49 3.37
C THR A 21 3.41 -8.64 2.59
N TRP A 22 2.47 -7.74 2.84
CA TRP A 22 1.21 -7.75 2.12
C TRP A 22 1.33 -6.92 0.85
N ILE A 23 0.65 -7.39 -0.18
CA ILE A 23 0.60 -6.71 -1.46
C ILE A 23 -0.86 -6.34 -1.71
N GLY A 24 -1.10 -5.08 -1.99
CA GLY A 24 -2.46 -4.64 -2.22
C GLY A 24 -2.51 -3.49 -3.20
N ARG A 25 -3.70 -2.96 -3.36
CA ARG A 25 -3.94 -1.81 -4.22
C ARG A 25 -4.62 -0.74 -3.41
N SER A 26 -4.22 0.50 -3.66
CA SER A 26 -4.88 1.63 -3.03
C SER A 26 -6.31 1.72 -3.55
N CYS A 27 -7.24 1.95 -2.63
CA CYS A 27 -8.63 2.24 -3.00
C CYS A 27 -8.80 3.69 -3.46
N TYR A 28 -7.72 4.43 -3.43
CA TYR A 28 -7.74 5.83 -3.83
C TYR A 28 -7.85 5.92 -5.35
N ASP A 29 -8.91 6.55 -5.81
CA ASP A 29 -9.15 6.69 -7.25
C ASP A 29 -8.39 7.90 -7.77
N SER A 30 -7.07 7.77 -7.84
CA SER A 30 -6.20 8.85 -8.30
C SER A 30 -5.34 8.36 -9.45
N PRO A 31 -5.23 9.12 -10.53
CA PRO A 31 -4.39 8.72 -11.65
C PRO A 31 -2.90 8.73 -11.32
N ASP A 32 -2.53 9.33 -10.19
CA ASP A 32 -1.14 9.36 -9.77
C ASP A 32 -0.72 8.09 -9.04
N ILE A 33 -1.68 7.26 -8.64
CA ILE A 33 -1.40 6.04 -7.90
C ILE A 33 -1.74 4.86 -8.81
N ASP A 34 -0.76 4.42 -9.56
CA ASP A 34 -0.94 3.37 -10.56
C ASP A 34 -0.14 2.12 -10.24
N GLY A 35 0.46 2.05 -9.06
CA GLY A 35 1.28 0.92 -8.66
C GLY A 35 0.66 0.09 -7.56
N LEU A 36 1.36 -0.95 -7.18
CA LEU A 36 0.98 -1.78 -6.05
C LEU A 36 1.45 -1.16 -4.76
N VAL A 37 0.83 -1.57 -3.65
CA VAL A 37 1.23 -1.14 -2.32
C VAL A 37 1.80 -2.34 -1.58
N PHE A 38 3.05 -2.23 -1.15
CA PHE A 38 3.69 -3.24 -0.32
C PHE A 38 3.74 -2.73 1.11
N PHE A 39 3.19 -3.49 2.03
CA PHE A 39 3.14 -3.05 3.42
C PHE A 39 3.25 -4.23 4.38
N GLU A 40 3.71 -3.94 5.57
CA GLU A 40 3.78 -4.91 6.66
C GLU A 40 2.58 -4.70 7.57
N GLY A 41 1.98 -5.80 8.01
CA GLY A 41 0.84 -5.71 8.90
C GLY A 41 0.09 -7.02 8.98
N ARG A 42 -1.08 -6.96 9.57
CA ARG A 42 -1.96 -8.11 9.73
C ARG A 42 -3.15 -8.02 8.79
N GLY A 43 -2.90 -7.57 7.59
CA GLY A 43 -3.98 -7.50 6.60
C GLY A 43 -4.60 -8.87 6.37
N GLY A 44 -5.76 -8.88 5.77
CA GLY A 44 -6.43 -10.10 5.38
C GLY A 44 -6.78 -10.04 3.91
N GLU A 45 -6.66 -11.16 3.23
CA GLU A 45 -6.97 -11.22 1.81
C GLU A 45 -8.40 -10.74 1.57
N GLY A 46 -8.54 -9.76 0.68
CA GLY A 46 -9.84 -9.17 0.37
C GLY A 46 -10.29 -8.10 1.36
N GLN A 47 -9.51 -7.82 2.39
CA GLN A 47 -9.86 -6.80 3.37
C GLN A 47 -9.21 -5.48 3.03
N ILE A 48 -9.85 -4.40 3.48
CA ILE A 48 -9.33 -3.05 3.31
C ILE A 48 -8.70 -2.62 4.63
N VAL A 49 -7.44 -2.21 4.57
CA VAL A 49 -6.72 -1.74 5.74
C VAL A 49 -6.13 -0.37 5.46
N ASN A 50 -5.90 0.38 6.53
CA ASN A 50 -5.24 1.67 6.40
C ASN A 50 -3.73 1.44 6.43
N VAL A 51 -3.05 2.00 5.45
CA VAL A 51 -1.59 1.84 5.32
C VAL A 51 -0.95 3.22 5.30
N ARG A 52 0.02 3.42 6.17
CA ARG A 52 0.81 4.63 6.16
C ARG A 52 1.97 4.45 5.20
N ILE A 53 2.02 5.30 4.20
CA ILE A 53 3.07 5.23 3.18
C ILE A 53 4.36 5.81 3.74
N THR A 54 5.43 5.03 3.71
CA THR A 54 6.73 5.44 4.22
C THR A 54 7.75 5.69 3.12
N ALA A 55 7.52 5.11 1.95
CA ALA A 55 8.44 5.30 0.84
C ALA A 55 7.73 5.02 -0.47
N VAL A 56 8.34 5.43 -1.56
CA VAL A 56 7.84 5.15 -2.91
C VAL A 56 9.00 4.51 -3.68
N SER A 57 8.72 3.37 -4.30
CA SER A 57 9.69 2.67 -5.10
C SER A 57 9.93 3.38 -6.44
N ASP A 58 11.10 3.17 -7.02
CA ASP A 58 11.41 3.72 -8.34
C ASP A 58 10.47 3.18 -9.42
N ASP A 59 9.88 2.02 -9.17
CA ASP A 59 8.93 1.42 -10.10
C ASP A 59 7.53 2.01 -10.00
N GLY A 60 7.34 2.97 -9.10
CA GLY A 60 6.04 3.58 -8.89
C GLY A 60 5.18 2.86 -7.87
N ASN A 61 5.74 1.89 -7.17
CA ASN A 61 5.01 1.17 -6.13
C ASN A 61 5.15 1.91 -4.80
N LEU A 62 4.14 1.76 -3.95
CA LEU A 62 4.16 2.38 -2.63
C LEU A 62 4.62 1.37 -1.60
N ILE A 63 5.34 1.86 -0.61
CA ILE A 63 5.82 1.04 0.49
C ILE A 63 5.34 1.67 1.79
N GLY A 64 4.80 0.87 2.67
CA GLY A 64 4.27 1.40 3.91
C GLY A 64 4.09 0.34 4.97
N LYS A 65 3.32 0.73 5.98
CA LYS A 65 3.00 -0.15 7.11
C LYS A 65 1.54 0.02 7.45
N GLU A 66 0.91 -1.07 7.89
CA GLU A 66 -0.46 -1.00 8.36
C GLU A 66 -0.55 -0.13 9.61
N GLU A 67 -1.52 0.75 9.63
CA GLU A 67 -1.77 1.60 10.77
C GLU A 67 -2.59 0.89 11.83
#